data_e5f57cff94cbaae5e0332f4803e0c33f
#
_entry.id   e5f57cff94cbaae5e0332f4803e0c33f
#
_cell.length_a   1.000
_cell.length_b   1.000
_cell.length_c   1.000
_cell.angle_alpha   90.00
_cell.angle_beta   90.00
_cell.angle_gamma   90.00
#
_symmetry.space_group_name_H-M   'P 1'
#
loop_
_entity.id
_entity.type
_entity.pdbx_description
1 polymer ?
#
loop_
_entity_poly.entity_id
_entity_poly.type
_entity_poly.pdbx_seq_one_letter_code
_entity_poly.pdbx_strand_id
1 'polypeptide(L)'
;MKSKKLSKTTSGKQQPEEPPVFFLDRTFGRNELAGMLRLAGFLVVTLFDEYGEAESKIADPVLIFDCGLKGRVLLTGDQDLISTWAKEIIEAKIAVFVTTNNNEGPGQWAPRIIAAEQDILRELRRRKKPFTARIGTSGRVTQVRTYDGSQWKTIEIGGKRGPHKSKYKPKDKS
;
A
#
# COMPACT_ATOMS: atom_id res chain seq x y z
N MET A 1 9.63 57.22 -12.20
CA MET A 1 10.44 56.04 -11.87
C MET A 1 9.52 54.84 -11.61
N LYS A 2 9.50 53.88 -12.52
CA LYS A 2 8.64 52.68 -12.42
C LYS A 2 9.48 51.52 -11.84
N SER A 3 9.20 51.10 -10.61
CA SER A 3 9.83 49.94 -9.98
C SER A 3 9.31 48.66 -10.61
N LYS A 4 10.17 47.90 -11.30
CA LYS A 4 9.91 46.54 -11.75
C LYS A 4 9.95 45.60 -10.55
N LYS A 5 8.81 45.02 -10.14
CA LYS A 5 8.75 43.87 -9.25
C LYS A 5 9.31 42.65 -9.98
N LEU A 6 10.45 42.15 -9.55
CA LEU A 6 10.94 40.82 -9.92
C LEU A 6 10.08 39.79 -9.20
N SER A 7 9.29 39.03 -9.94
CA SER A 7 8.65 37.82 -9.44
C SER A 7 9.70 36.71 -9.34
N LYS A 8 10.08 36.35 -8.11
CA LYS A 8 10.87 35.15 -7.83
C LYS A 8 10.00 33.92 -8.06
N THR A 9 10.13 33.28 -9.21
CA THR A 9 9.68 31.92 -9.45
C THR A 9 10.65 30.98 -8.75
N THR A 10 10.35 30.58 -7.53
CA THR A 10 11.01 29.46 -6.87
C THR A 10 10.46 28.17 -7.47
N SER A 11 11.14 27.66 -8.49
CA SER A 11 11.01 26.26 -8.93
C SER A 11 11.53 25.39 -7.81
N GLY A 12 10.63 24.97 -6.90
CA GLY A 12 10.92 23.91 -5.95
C GLY A 12 11.19 22.63 -6.73
N LYS A 13 12.46 22.23 -6.83
CA LYS A 13 12.84 20.90 -7.26
C LYS A 13 12.17 19.94 -6.28
N GLN A 14 11.06 19.29 -6.66
CA GLN A 14 10.54 18.14 -5.96
C GLN A 14 11.65 17.10 -5.98
N GLN A 15 12.20 16.79 -4.81
CA GLN A 15 13.05 15.62 -4.64
C GLN A 15 12.24 14.40 -5.10
N PRO A 16 12.84 13.45 -5.85
CA PRO A 16 12.14 12.21 -6.18
C PRO A 16 11.68 11.55 -4.89
N GLU A 17 10.38 11.35 -4.77
CA GLU A 17 9.82 10.61 -3.62
C GLU A 17 10.42 9.21 -3.62
N GLU A 18 10.98 8.81 -2.49
CA GLU A 18 11.46 7.44 -2.31
C GLU A 18 10.31 6.46 -2.53
N PRO A 19 10.56 5.35 -3.26
CA PRO A 19 9.52 4.37 -3.50
C PRO A 19 9.04 3.77 -2.17
N PRO A 20 7.74 3.53 -2.00
CA PRO A 20 7.21 2.99 -0.75
C PRO A 20 7.71 1.57 -0.50
N VAL A 21 8.04 1.27 0.75
CA VAL A 21 8.35 -0.08 1.19
C VAL A 21 7.08 -0.73 1.71
N PHE A 22 6.70 -1.86 1.13
CA PHE A 22 5.53 -2.63 1.52
C PHE A 22 5.90 -3.70 2.52
N PHE A 23 5.14 -3.77 3.60
CA PHE A 23 5.26 -4.84 4.58
C PHE A 23 4.12 -5.84 4.38
N LEU A 24 4.43 -7.11 4.16
CA LEU A 24 3.43 -8.17 4.01
C LEU A 24 3.16 -8.81 5.37
N ASP A 25 1.89 -8.89 5.74
CA ASP A 25 1.50 -9.61 6.93
C ASP A 25 1.54 -11.13 6.72
N ARG A 26 1.28 -11.89 7.80
CA ARG A 26 1.36 -13.36 7.80
C ARG A 26 0.35 -14.05 6.87
N THR A 27 -0.74 -13.38 6.50
CA THR A 27 -1.76 -13.96 5.60
C THR A 27 -1.20 -14.26 4.22
N PHE A 28 -0.13 -13.59 3.84
CA PHE A 28 0.52 -13.77 2.54
C PHE A 28 1.69 -14.79 2.54
N GLY A 29 2.00 -15.37 3.70
CA GLY A 29 3.10 -16.31 3.82
C GLY A 29 4.48 -15.66 3.71
N ARG A 30 5.51 -16.51 3.68
CA ARG A 30 6.91 -16.04 3.76
C ARG A 30 7.49 -15.57 2.44
N ASN A 31 7.30 -16.31 1.36
CA ASN A 31 8.19 -16.20 0.19
C ASN A 31 7.49 -15.97 -1.15
N GLU A 32 6.40 -16.69 -1.44
CA GLU A 32 5.88 -16.78 -2.79
C GLU A 32 5.34 -15.44 -3.30
N LEU A 33 4.41 -14.82 -2.56
CA LEU A 33 3.89 -13.51 -2.93
C LEU A 33 4.99 -12.44 -2.93
N ALA A 34 5.85 -12.44 -1.91
CA ALA A 34 6.96 -11.51 -1.81
C ALA A 34 7.90 -11.61 -3.02
N GLY A 35 8.23 -12.83 -3.44
CA GLY A 35 9.05 -13.09 -4.63
C GLY A 35 8.43 -12.54 -5.90
N MET A 36 7.14 -12.77 -6.12
CA MET A 36 6.40 -12.26 -7.28
C MET A 36 6.37 -10.72 -7.31
N LEU A 37 6.10 -10.08 -6.18
CA LEU A 37 6.06 -8.63 -6.08
C LEU A 37 7.45 -8.00 -6.27
N ARG A 38 8.50 -8.60 -5.72
CA ARG A 38 9.89 -8.14 -5.93
C ARG A 38 10.30 -8.24 -7.39
N LEU A 39 9.95 -9.32 -8.09
CA LEU A 39 10.20 -9.45 -9.52
C LEU A 39 9.45 -8.37 -10.35
N ALA A 40 8.32 -7.88 -9.86
CA ALA A 40 7.58 -6.78 -10.47
C ALA A 40 8.12 -5.38 -10.06
N GLY A 41 9.17 -5.31 -9.23
CA GLY A 41 9.82 -4.07 -8.84
C GLY A 41 9.34 -3.45 -7.53
N PHE A 42 8.48 -4.13 -6.77
CA PHE A 42 8.06 -3.67 -5.45
C PHE A 42 9.16 -3.85 -4.41
N LEU A 43 9.33 -2.86 -3.55
CA LEU A 43 10.14 -3.00 -2.35
C LEU A 43 9.30 -3.67 -1.26
N VAL A 44 9.60 -4.92 -0.95
CA VAL A 44 8.79 -5.76 -0.07
C VAL A 44 9.62 -6.32 1.07
N VAL A 45 9.07 -6.23 2.28
CA VAL A 45 9.58 -6.85 3.51
C VAL A 45 8.50 -7.78 4.06
N THR A 46 8.87 -9.00 4.41
CA THR A 46 7.97 -9.98 5.07
C THR A 46 8.23 -10.01 6.58
N LEU A 47 7.33 -10.67 7.33
CA LEU A 47 7.58 -10.93 8.74
C LEU A 47 8.89 -11.71 8.94
N PHE A 48 9.17 -12.67 8.06
CA PHE A 48 10.41 -13.45 8.15
C PHE A 48 11.65 -12.61 7.89
N ASP A 49 11.62 -11.69 6.91
CA ASP A 49 12.73 -10.77 6.65
C ASP A 49 13.05 -9.89 7.87
N GLU A 50 12.01 -9.49 8.61
CA GLU A 50 12.15 -8.57 9.74
C GLU A 50 12.48 -9.27 11.06
N TYR A 51 11.83 -10.41 11.33
CA TYR A 51 11.87 -11.07 12.64
C TYR A 51 12.49 -12.48 12.62
N GLY A 52 12.81 -13.01 11.43
CA GLY A 52 13.34 -14.36 11.27
C GLY A 52 12.40 -15.41 11.86
N GLU A 53 12.96 -16.40 12.55
CA GLU A 53 12.21 -17.50 13.18
C GLU A 53 11.26 -17.05 14.30
N ALA A 54 11.42 -15.82 14.80
CA ALA A 54 10.52 -15.27 15.81
C ALA A 54 9.20 -14.75 15.22
N GLU A 55 9.01 -14.73 13.89
CA GLU A 55 7.84 -14.16 13.20
C GLU A 55 6.50 -14.68 13.73
N SER A 56 6.42 -15.96 14.09
CA SER A 56 5.20 -16.60 14.60
C SER A 56 4.74 -16.05 15.96
N LYS A 57 5.66 -15.42 16.70
CA LYS A 57 5.41 -14.84 18.04
C LYS A 57 5.07 -13.35 17.98
N ILE A 58 5.20 -12.72 16.82
CA ILE A 58 4.93 -11.29 16.66
C ILE A 58 3.43 -11.06 16.58
N ALA A 59 2.90 -10.30 17.53
CA ALA A 59 1.50 -9.90 17.52
C ALA A 59 1.23 -8.77 16.52
N ASP A 60 0.02 -8.72 15.95
CA ASP A 60 -0.35 -7.72 14.95
C ASP A 60 -0.14 -6.27 15.40
N PRO A 61 -0.43 -5.88 16.68
CA PRO A 61 -0.12 -4.53 17.14
C PRO A 61 1.36 -4.16 17.02
N VAL A 62 2.28 -5.09 17.32
CA VAL A 62 3.73 -4.86 17.19
C VAL A 62 4.09 -4.60 15.75
N LEU A 63 3.58 -5.40 14.82
CA LEU A 63 3.76 -5.25 13.40
C LEU A 63 3.23 -3.90 12.89
N ILE A 64 2.05 -3.48 13.35
CA ILE A 64 1.44 -2.20 12.98
C ILE A 64 2.31 -1.03 13.44
N PHE A 65 2.81 -1.04 14.68
CA PHE A 65 3.68 0.01 15.20
C PHE A 65 5.03 0.03 14.48
N ASP A 66 5.63 -1.13 14.18
CA ASP A 66 6.88 -1.21 13.43
C ASP A 66 6.73 -0.65 12.01
N CYS A 67 5.60 -0.90 11.35
CA CYS A 67 5.27 -0.26 10.08
C CYS A 67 5.26 1.27 10.21
N GLY A 68 4.66 1.81 11.28
CA GLY A 68 4.63 3.24 11.55
C GLY A 68 6.02 3.84 11.76
N LEU A 69 6.81 3.22 12.62
CA LEU A 69 8.17 3.66 12.94
C LEU A 69 9.10 3.66 11.72
N LYS A 70 8.92 2.70 10.82
CA LYS A 70 9.76 2.52 9.62
C LYS A 70 9.15 3.14 8.36
N GLY A 71 8.03 3.84 8.47
CA GLY A 71 7.35 4.49 7.35
C GLY A 71 6.84 3.54 6.27
N ARG A 72 6.58 2.28 6.61
CA ARG A 72 6.14 1.23 5.70
C ARG A 72 4.64 1.28 5.44
N VAL A 73 4.23 0.70 4.32
CA VAL A 73 2.84 0.48 3.93
C VAL A 73 2.48 -0.97 4.23
N LEU A 74 1.42 -1.19 5.01
CA LEU A 74 0.96 -2.55 5.32
C LEU A 74 0.08 -3.10 4.20
N LEU A 75 0.45 -4.27 3.67
CA LEU A 75 -0.40 -5.09 2.80
C LEU A 75 -0.90 -6.29 3.61
N THR A 76 -2.20 -6.54 3.57
CA THR A 76 -2.84 -7.66 4.28
C THR A 76 -3.91 -8.33 3.45
N GLY A 77 -4.10 -9.63 3.64
CA GLY A 77 -5.25 -10.39 3.17
C GLY A 77 -6.36 -10.48 4.23
N ASP A 78 -6.08 -10.09 5.47
CA ASP A 78 -7.03 -10.13 6.57
C ASP A 78 -7.94 -8.90 6.58
N GLN A 79 -9.21 -9.10 6.23
CA GLN A 79 -10.20 -8.02 6.22
C GLN A 79 -10.60 -7.57 7.62
N ASP A 80 -10.47 -8.43 8.63
CA ASP A 80 -10.83 -8.13 10.01
C ASP A 80 -9.73 -7.35 10.74
N LEU A 81 -8.49 -7.38 10.23
CA LEU A 81 -7.36 -6.66 10.81
C LEU A 81 -7.67 -5.17 11.02
N ILE A 82 -8.31 -4.53 10.03
CA ILE A 82 -8.62 -3.09 10.10
C ILE A 82 -9.62 -2.78 11.22
N SER A 83 -10.64 -3.59 11.39
CA SER A 83 -11.65 -3.38 12.44
C SER A 83 -11.11 -3.75 13.83
N THR A 84 -10.33 -4.81 13.92
CA THR A 84 -9.74 -5.30 15.16
C THR A 84 -8.71 -4.33 15.73
N TRP A 85 -7.86 -3.75 14.86
CA TRP A 85 -6.71 -2.93 15.25
C TRP A 85 -6.85 -1.47 14.78
N ALA A 86 -8.08 -0.96 14.67
CA ALA A 86 -8.34 0.40 14.19
C ALA A 86 -7.61 1.47 15.01
N LYS A 87 -7.53 1.30 16.33
CA LYS A 87 -6.84 2.22 17.24
C LYS A 87 -5.34 2.24 16.98
N GLU A 88 -4.72 1.07 16.87
CA GLU A 88 -3.28 0.91 16.62
C GLU A 88 -2.89 1.47 15.25
N ILE A 89 -3.73 1.29 14.23
CA ILE A 89 -3.54 1.88 12.89
C ILE A 89 -3.56 3.40 12.96
N ILE A 90 -4.47 4.00 13.75
CA ILE A 90 -4.56 5.44 13.96
C ILE A 90 -3.31 5.95 14.67
N GLU A 91 -2.90 5.30 15.78
CA GLU A 91 -1.75 5.70 16.58
C GLU A 91 -0.44 5.58 15.80
N ALA A 92 -0.27 4.50 15.04
CA ALA A 92 0.91 4.26 14.20
C ALA A 92 0.93 5.15 12.94
N LYS A 93 -0.19 5.78 12.56
CA LYS A 93 -0.32 6.64 11.37
C LYS A 93 0.13 5.97 10.09
N ILE A 94 -0.31 4.75 9.86
CA ILE A 94 0.06 3.96 8.67
C ILE A 94 -1.01 3.99 7.57
N ALA A 95 -0.60 3.61 6.37
CA ALA A 95 -1.50 3.22 5.30
C ALA A 95 -1.61 1.70 5.26
N VAL A 96 -2.83 1.19 5.17
CA VAL A 96 -3.12 -0.25 5.08
C VAL A 96 -3.87 -0.52 3.78
N PHE A 97 -3.36 -1.45 2.97
CA PHE A 97 -4.07 -1.96 1.80
C PHE A 97 -4.49 -3.41 2.06
N VAL A 98 -5.78 -3.69 1.91
CA VAL A 98 -6.33 -5.02 2.09
C VAL A 98 -6.79 -5.58 0.74
N THR A 99 -6.39 -6.81 0.44
CA THR A 99 -6.92 -7.53 -0.73
C THR A 99 -8.26 -8.17 -0.38
N THR A 100 -9.18 -8.17 -1.35
CA THR A 100 -10.44 -8.88 -1.22
C THR A 100 -10.24 -10.36 -1.56
N ASN A 101 -11.06 -11.23 -0.94
CA ASN A 101 -11.10 -12.67 -1.16
C ASN A 101 -9.92 -13.46 -0.55
N ASN A 102 -10.10 -13.84 0.72
CA ASN A 102 -9.08 -14.56 1.52
C ASN A 102 -8.87 -16.03 1.09
N ASN A 103 -9.74 -16.58 0.24
CA ASN A 103 -9.65 -17.97 -0.24
C ASN A 103 -8.74 -18.12 -1.46
N GLU A 104 -8.09 -17.05 -1.87
CA GLU A 104 -7.15 -17.04 -3.01
C GLU A 104 -5.71 -17.21 -2.52
N GLY A 105 -4.83 -17.52 -3.45
CA GLY A 105 -3.41 -17.71 -3.18
C GLY A 105 -2.53 -16.64 -3.86
N PRO A 106 -1.21 -16.74 -3.70
CA PRO A 106 -0.24 -15.81 -4.27
C PRO A 106 -0.38 -15.60 -5.78
N GLY A 107 -0.74 -16.65 -6.51
CA GLY A 107 -0.96 -16.59 -7.97
C GLY A 107 -2.10 -15.66 -8.39
N GLN A 108 -3.10 -15.43 -7.54
CA GLN A 108 -4.19 -14.49 -7.78
C GLN A 108 -3.90 -13.11 -7.15
N TRP A 109 -3.29 -13.07 -5.97
CA TRP A 109 -2.98 -11.82 -5.29
C TRP A 109 -1.91 -11.00 -6.00
N ALA A 110 -0.83 -11.63 -6.45
CA ALA A 110 0.28 -10.92 -7.08
C ALA A 110 -0.15 -10.14 -8.32
N PRO A 111 -0.80 -10.72 -9.33
CA PRO A 111 -1.27 -9.97 -10.51
C PRO A 111 -2.20 -8.81 -10.14
N ARG A 112 -3.05 -9.01 -9.12
CA ARG A 112 -4.00 -8.01 -8.64
C ARG A 112 -3.30 -6.83 -7.98
N ILE A 113 -2.33 -7.08 -7.09
CA ILE A 113 -1.56 -6.04 -6.41
C ILE A 113 -0.70 -5.28 -7.43
N ILE A 114 -0.06 -5.99 -8.36
CA ILE A 114 0.74 -5.41 -9.43
C ILE A 114 -0.12 -4.50 -10.32
N ALA A 115 -1.30 -4.95 -10.72
CA ALA A 115 -2.23 -4.14 -11.52
C ALA A 115 -2.71 -2.89 -10.76
N ALA A 116 -2.82 -2.96 -9.42
CA ALA A 116 -3.23 -1.85 -8.57
C ALA A 116 -2.11 -0.84 -8.26
N GLU A 117 -0.85 -1.08 -8.66
CA GLU A 117 0.32 -0.28 -8.27
C GLU A 117 0.09 1.22 -8.44
N GLN A 118 -0.38 1.66 -9.60
CA GLN A 118 -0.58 3.08 -9.88
C GLN A 118 -1.71 3.69 -9.02
N ASP A 119 -2.73 2.91 -8.72
CA ASP A 119 -3.79 3.33 -7.81
C ASP A 119 -3.25 3.45 -6.37
N ILE A 120 -2.45 2.48 -5.92
CA ILE A 120 -1.80 2.48 -4.60
C ILE A 120 -0.91 3.72 -4.46
N LEU A 121 -0.01 3.95 -5.41
CA LEU A 121 0.90 5.11 -5.39
C LEU A 121 0.12 6.43 -5.41
N ARG A 122 -0.97 6.51 -6.18
CA ARG A 122 -1.84 7.68 -6.20
C ARG A 122 -2.48 7.95 -4.83
N GLU A 123 -3.02 6.94 -4.18
CA GLU A 123 -3.65 7.11 -2.86
C GLU A 123 -2.59 7.46 -1.78
N LEU A 124 -1.40 6.86 -1.83
CA LEU A 124 -0.30 7.21 -0.92
C LEU A 124 0.12 8.69 -1.04
N ARG A 125 0.12 9.26 -2.25
CA ARG A 125 0.42 10.69 -2.46
C ARG A 125 -0.73 11.62 -2.06
N ARG A 126 -1.98 11.18 -2.26
CA ARG A 126 -3.18 12.04 -2.06
C ARG A 126 -3.70 12.04 -0.64
N ARG A 127 -3.49 10.96 0.10
CA ARG A 127 -4.12 10.75 1.40
C ARG A 127 -3.17 11.01 2.54
N LYS A 128 -3.66 11.72 3.54
CA LYS A 128 -2.97 11.83 4.82
C LYS A 128 -3.19 10.53 5.61
N LYS A 129 -2.11 9.98 6.16
CA LYS A 129 -2.17 8.82 7.06
C LYS A 129 -2.76 9.23 8.42
N PRO A 130 -3.51 8.35 9.10
CA PRO A 130 -3.81 6.98 8.70
C PRO A 130 -4.93 6.92 7.66
N PHE A 131 -4.84 5.95 6.77
CA PHE A 131 -5.94 5.57 5.90
C PHE A 131 -5.87 4.08 5.58
N THR A 132 -7.01 3.50 5.19
CA THR A 132 -7.07 2.12 4.71
C THR A 132 -7.68 2.10 3.32
N ALA A 133 -7.27 1.15 2.49
CA ALA A 133 -7.77 1.02 1.13
C ALA A 133 -7.99 -0.45 0.78
N ARG A 134 -8.97 -0.72 -0.07
CA ARG A 134 -9.31 -2.06 -0.55
C ARG A 134 -8.86 -2.24 -2.01
N ILE A 135 -8.12 -3.30 -2.27
CA ILE A 135 -7.76 -3.75 -3.62
C ILE A 135 -8.77 -4.82 -4.03
N GLY A 136 -9.60 -4.49 -5.02
CA GLY A 136 -10.63 -5.40 -5.53
C GLY A 136 -10.08 -6.48 -6.46
N THR A 137 -10.93 -7.43 -6.81
CA THR A 137 -10.59 -8.54 -7.72
C THR A 137 -10.17 -8.09 -9.12
N SER A 138 -10.57 -6.89 -9.53
CA SER A 138 -10.16 -6.28 -10.80
C SER A 138 -8.74 -5.71 -10.80
N GLY A 139 -7.99 -5.79 -9.69
CA GLY A 139 -6.68 -5.16 -9.57
C GLY A 139 -6.75 -3.63 -9.50
N ARG A 140 -7.80 -3.10 -8.89
CA ARG A 140 -8.01 -1.65 -8.68
C ARG A 140 -8.27 -1.37 -7.21
N VAL A 141 -7.88 -0.18 -6.75
CA VAL A 141 -8.35 0.32 -5.47
C VAL A 141 -9.81 0.75 -5.63
N THR A 142 -10.71 0.10 -4.88
CA THR A 142 -12.16 0.28 -4.99
C THR A 142 -12.76 1.14 -3.90
N GLN A 143 -12.14 1.15 -2.73
CA GLN A 143 -12.62 1.87 -1.56
C GLN A 143 -11.45 2.39 -0.74
N VAL A 144 -11.57 3.59 -0.21
CA VAL A 144 -10.62 4.17 0.74
C VAL A 144 -11.39 4.64 1.97
N ARG A 145 -10.84 4.38 3.15
CA ARG A 145 -11.33 4.94 4.41
C ARG A 145 -10.26 5.85 5.00
N THR A 146 -10.64 7.09 5.27
CA THR A 146 -9.78 8.10 5.89
C THR A 146 -10.27 8.40 7.30
N TYR A 147 -9.33 8.71 8.20
CA TYR A 147 -9.65 9.13 9.56
C TYR A 147 -9.51 10.65 9.68
N ASP A 148 -10.57 11.32 10.13
CA ASP A 148 -10.62 12.80 10.21
C ASP A 148 -10.18 13.36 11.58
N GLY A 149 -9.74 12.51 12.50
CA GLY A 149 -9.41 12.84 13.87
C GLY A 149 -10.47 12.42 14.89
N SER A 150 -11.69 12.08 14.42
CA SER A 150 -12.79 11.60 15.26
C SER A 150 -13.41 10.31 14.77
N GLN A 151 -13.52 10.13 13.46
CA GLN A 151 -14.17 8.96 12.86
C GLN A 151 -13.57 8.59 11.50
N TRP A 152 -13.80 7.34 11.12
CA TRP A 152 -13.48 6.84 9.80
C TRP A 152 -14.56 7.22 8.79
N LYS A 153 -14.14 7.79 7.65
CA LYS A 153 -15.01 8.11 6.52
C LYS A 153 -14.66 7.25 5.32
N THR A 154 -15.66 6.60 4.75
CA THR A 154 -15.51 5.77 3.56
C THR A 154 -15.69 6.61 2.30
N ILE A 155 -14.79 6.42 1.34
CA ILE A 155 -14.82 7.03 0.03
C ILE A 155 -14.81 5.89 -0.99
N GLU A 156 -15.92 5.73 -1.71
CA GLU A 156 -15.97 4.78 -2.81
C GLU A 156 -15.18 5.36 -4.00
N ILE A 157 -14.21 4.59 -4.47
CA ILE A 157 -13.47 4.91 -5.68
C ILE A 157 -14.16 4.16 -6.82
N GLY A 158 -15.33 4.65 -7.21
CA GLY A 158 -16.12 4.14 -8.31
C GLY A 158 -16.13 5.14 -9.45
N GLY A 159 -15.51 4.83 -10.53
CA GLY A 159 -15.62 5.59 -11.75
C GLY A 159 -15.22 4.70 -12.91
N LYS A 160 -16.07 4.60 -13.90
CA LYS A 160 -15.87 3.99 -15.21
C LYS A 160 -14.56 4.48 -15.86
N ARG A 161 -13.43 3.92 -15.40
CA ARG A 161 -12.17 4.01 -16.13
C ARG A 161 -11.95 2.65 -16.77
N GLY A 162 -11.84 2.63 -18.08
CA GLY A 162 -11.60 1.44 -18.85
C GLY A 162 -10.35 0.67 -18.38
N PRO A 163 -10.17 -0.58 -18.80
CA PRO A 163 -9.09 -1.45 -18.35
C PRO A 163 -7.74 -0.77 -18.59
N HIS A 164 -6.96 -0.61 -17.52
CA HIS A 164 -5.61 -0.10 -17.61
C HIS A 164 -4.76 -1.16 -18.34
N LYS A 165 -4.25 -0.82 -19.50
CA LYS A 165 -3.30 -1.69 -20.22
C LYS A 165 -2.03 -1.80 -19.39
N SER A 166 -1.81 -2.96 -18.77
CA SER A 166 -0.54 -3.29 -18.12
C SER A 166 0.60 -3.12 -19.11
N LYS A 167 1.63 -2.37 -18.74
CA LYS A 167 2.87 -2.27 -19.52
C LYS A 167 3.76 -3.52 -19.40
N TYR A 168 3.33 -4.51 -18.63
CA TYR A 168 4.04 -5.76 -18.47
C TYR A 168 3.85 -6.62 -19.72
N LYS A 169 4.89 -6.70 -20.55
CA LYS A 169 5.03 -7.74 -21.57
C LYS A 169 5.89 -8.85 -20.96
N PRO A 170 5.37 -10.08 -20.79
CA PRO A 170 6.23 -11.21 -20.47
C PRO A 170 7.28 -11.33 -21.57
N LYS A 171 8.55 -11.47 -21.19
CA LYS A 171 9.61 -11.81 -22.13
C LYS A 171 9.36 -13.25 -22.57
N ASP A 172 9.02 -13.45 -23.84
CA ASP A 172 8.99 -14.76 -24.46
C ASP A 172 10.38 -15.38 -24.29
N LYS A 173 10.40 -16.53 -23.62
CA LYS A 173 11.57 -17.42 -23.63
C LYS A 173 11.54 -18.18 -24.94
N SER A 174 12.38 -17.75 -25.87
CA SER A 174 12.84 -18.61 -26.97
C SER A 174 13.93 -19.52 -26.49
#